data_76e080d0b620cc909f9bb901a050c088
#
_entry.id   76e080d0b620cc909f9bb901a050c088
#
_cell.length_a   1.000
_cell.length_b   1.000
_cell.length_c   1.000
_cell.angle_alpha   90.00
_cell.angle_beta   90.00
_cell.angle_gamma   90.00
#
_symmetry.space_group_name_H-M   'P 1'
#
loop_
_entity.id
_entity.type
_entity.pdbx_description
1 polymer ?
#
loop_
_entity_poly.entity_id
_entity_poly.type
_entity_poly.pdbx_seq_one_letter_code
_entity_poly.pdbx_strand_id
1 'polypeptide(L)'
;MKSNLLGIATALVVAAYAPVALAQHKMVHPQDLKWADTPSLPPGVKAAVLEGPMNEAVPFTVRLKFPANYKVPPHWHPAIEHVTVLSGAFHMGVGEKFDPKALHKLGVGAMMIMEPKTPHFAMTKEPTIIQIHGMGPWAVNYVNPDDDPRKKK
;
A
#
# COMPACT_ATOMS: atom_id res chain seq x y z
N MET A 1 -18.47 -18.43 80.89
CA MET A 1 -19.08 -17.65 79.79
C MET A 1 -18.03 -17.38 78.72
N LYS A 2 -18.12 -18.04 77.58
CA LYS A 2 -17.15 -17.86 76.44
C LYS A 2 -17.89 -17.07 75.39
N SER A 3 -17.51 -15.83 75.12
CA SER A 3 -18.05 -14.98 74.07
C SER A 3 -17.31 -15.24 72.75
N ASN A 4 -17.99 -15.77 71.76
CA ASN A 4 -17.52 -15.90 70.40
C ASN A 4 -17.73 -14.61 69.65
N LEU A 5 -16.63 -13.91 69.31
CA LEU A 5 -16.67 -12.81 68.32
C LEU A 5 -16.60 -13.36 66.90
N LEU A 6 -17.67 -13.21 66.19
CA LEU A 6 -17.77 -13.54 64.73
C LEU A 6 -17.24 -12.35 63.96
N GLY A 7 -16.02 -12.48 63.36
CA GLY A 7 -15.46 -11.46 62.49
C GLY A 7 -16.08 -11.56 61.10
N ILE A 8 -16.72 -10.47 60.69
CA ILE A 8 -17.25 -10.32 59.31
C ILE A 8 -16.11 -9.81 58.43
N ALA A 9 -15.60 -10.66 57.54
CA ALA A 9 -14.66 -10.27 56.49
C ALA A 9 -15.39 -9.65 55.31
N THR A 10 -15.25 -8.33 55.15
CA THR A 10 -15.80 -7.62 54.01
C THR A 10 -14.84 -7.79 52.82
N ALA A 11 -15.22 -8.56 51.80
CA ALA A 11 -14.44 -8.71 50.58
C ALA A 11 -14.68 -7.46 49.68
N LEU A 12 -13.61 -6.70 49.48
CA LEU A 12 -13.61 -5.55 48.56
C LEU A 12 -13.49 -6.09 47.12
N VAL A 13 -14.57 -6.04 46.35
CA VAL A 13 -14.54 -6.35 44.92
C VAL A 13 -14.04 -5.12 44.16
N VAL A 14 -12.77 -5.15 43.74
CA VAL A 14 -12.18 -4.14 42.83
C VAL A 14 -12.59 -4.50 41.43
N ALA A 15 -13.58 -3.77 40.89
CA ALA A 15 -13.93 -3.86 39.48
C ALA A 15 -12.83 -3.22 38.63
N ALA A 16 -12.05 -4.04 37.91
CA ALA A 16 -11.07 -3.58 36.95
C ALA A 16 -11.81 -3.04 35.70
N TYR A 17 -11.84 -1.73 35.55
CA TYR A 17 -12.27 -1.09 34.31
C TYR A 17 -11.17 -1.28 33.26
N ALA A 18 -11.37 -2.18 32.29
CA ALA A 18 -10.55 -2.24 31.11
C ALA A 18 -10.84 -0.99 30.26
N PRO A 19 -9.80 -0.24 29.84
CA PRO A 19 -10.03 0.92 28.96
C PRO A 19 -10.63 0.43 27.64
N VAL A 20 -11.81 0.94 27.28
CA VAL A 20 -12.39 0.75 25.97
C VAL A 20 -11.53 1.52 24.99
N ALA A 21 -10.75 0.80 24.18
CA ALA A 21 -10.03 1.41 23.09
C ALA A 21 -11.04 1.97 22.08
N LEU A 22 -11.20 3.30 22.04
CA LEU A 22 -12.01 3.97 21.04
C LEU A 22 -11.34 3.75 19.68
N ALA A 23 -12.04 3.11 18.76
CA ALA A 23 -11.58 2.97 17.39
C ALA A 23 -11.35 4.36 16.79
N GLN A 24 -10.11 4.68 16.44
CA GLN A 24 -9.77 5.96 15.82
C GLN A 24 -10.07 5.88 14.32
N HIS A 25 -11.02 6.70 13.87
CA HIS A 25 -11.26 6.89 12.44
C HIS A 25 -10.14 7.76 11.85
N LYS A 26 -9.52 7.30 10.75
CA LYS A 26 -8.51 8.05 10.02
C LYS A 26 -9.12 8.63 8.75
N MET A 27 -9.16 9.94 8.64
CA MET A 27 -9.50 10.65 7.40
C MET A 27 -8.22 11.20 6.78
N VAL A 28 -8.05 10.99 5.47
CA VAL A 28 -6.88 11.44 4.72
C VAL A 28 -7.34 12.32 3.57
N HIS A 29 -7.00 13.61 3.61
CA HIS A 29 -7.28 14.53 2.52
C HIS A 29 -6.12 14.64 1.54
N PRO A 30 -6.36 14.90 0.24
CA PRO A 30 -5.29 14.98 -0.77
C PRO A 30 -4.19 15.99 -0.47
N GLN A 31 -4.54 17.12 0.17
CA GLN A 31 -3.60 18.17 0.57
C GLN A 31 -2.69 17.77 1.75
N ASP A 32 -3.05 16.75 2.52
CA ASP A 32 -2.29 16.33 3.70
C ASP A 32 -1.24 15.25 3.36
N LEU A 33 -1.21 14.79 2.10
CA LEU A 33 -0.31 13.73 1.67
C LEU A 33 1.15 14.17 1.72
N LYS A 34 1.97 13.36 2.37
CA LYS A 34 3.42 13.55 2.41
C LYS A 34 4.06 12.72 1.29
N TRP A 35 4.42 13.40 0.22
CA TRP A 35 5.04 12.79 -0.94
C TRP A 35 6.55 12.66 -0.74
N ALA A 36 7.09 11.47 -0.92
CA ALA A 36 8.51 11.15 -0.81
C ALA A 36 8.98 10.37 -2.06
N ASP A 37 10.29 10.35 -2.28
CA ASP A 37 10.88 9.48 -3.29
C ASP A 37 10.66 8.01 -2.90
N THR A 38 10.49 7.15 -3.89
CA THR A 38 10.39 5.71 -3.68
C THR A 38 11.58 5.00 -4.32
N PRO A 39 12.46 4.37 -3.51
CA PRO A 39 13.66 3.72 -4.03
C PRO A 39 13.35 2.45 -4.84
N SER A 40 12.14 1.91 -4.72
CA SER A 40 11.72 0.68 -5.43
C SER A 40 11.31 0.91 -6.88
N LEU A 41 11.18 2.16 -7.32
CA LEU A 41 10.87 2.53 -8.71
C LEU A 41 11.97 3.44 -9.28
N PRO A 42 12.18 3.45 -10.61
CA PRO A 42 13.12 4.39 -11.22
C PRO A 42 12.85 5.84 -10.79
N PRO A 43 13.87 6.71 -10.75
CA PRO A 43 13.72 8.09 -10.27
C PRO A 43 12.60 8.87 -10.97
N GLY A 44 11.94 9.77 -10.24
CA GLY A 44 10.89 10.65 -10.77
C GLY A 44 9.49 10.38 -10.22
N VAL A 45 9.23 9.19 -9.67
CA VAL A 45 7.96 8.89 -8.99
C VAL A 45 8.02 9.31 -7.54
N LYS A 46 6.92 9.85 -7.05
CA LYS A 46 6.71 10.11 -5.61
C LYS A 46 5.64 9.17 -5.07
N ALA A 47 5.86 8.70 -3.86
CA ALA A 47 4.92 7.87 -3.12
C ALA A 47 4.39 8.58 -1.88
N ALA A 48 3.14 8.35 -1.53
CA ALA A 48 2.54 8.74 -0.26
C ALA A 48 1.84 7.53 0.35
N VAL A 49 2.33 7.06 1.49
CA VAL A 49 1.72 5.95 2.23
C VAL A 49 0.56 6.49 3.07
N LEU A 50 -0.64 5.98 2.83
CA LEU A 50 -1.86 6.34 3.52
C LEU A 50 -2.15 5.38 4.68
N GLU A 51 -1.80 4.11 4.46
CA GLU A 51 -2.02 3.00 5.40
C GLU A 51 -0.92 1.96 5.21
N GLY A 52 -0.64 1.20 6.19
CA GLY A 52 0.37 0.15 6.16
C GLY A 52 1.26 0.19 7.37
N PRO A 53 2.28 -0.64 7.43
CA PRO A 53 3.36 -0.83 6.46
C PRO A 53 3.09 -1.88 5.36
N MET A 54 3.75 -1.71 4.19
CA MET A 54 3.58 -2.63 3.05
C MET A 54 4.34 -3.96 3.19
N ASN A 55 5.33 -4.03 4.07
CA ASN A 55 6.19 -5.21 4.26
C ASN A 55 5.68 -6.18 5.35
N GLU A 56 4.53 -5.89 5.94
CA GLU A 56 3.89 -6.74 6.95
C GLU A 56 2.55 -7.29 6.46
N ALA A 57 2.04 -8.34 7.11
CA ALA A 57 0.76 -8.98 6.76
C ALA A 57 -0.44 -8.18 7.29
N VAL A 58 -0.53 -6.91 6.89
CA VAL A 58 -1.60 -5.98 7.24
C VAL A 58 -2.12 -5.28 5.98
N PRO A 59 -3.32 -4.66 6.01
CA PRO A 59 -3.78 -3.82 4.92
C PRO A 59 -2.80 -2.68 4.63
N PHE A 60 -2.61 -2.36 3.36
CA PHE A 60 -1.85 -1.18 2.96
C PHE A 60 -2.57 -0.38 1.88
N THR A 61 -2.32 0.92 1.86
CA THR A 61 -2.78 1.84 0.81
C THR A 61 -1.67 2.86 0.54
N VAL A 62 -1.24 2.96 -0.72
CA VAL A 62 -0.23 3.92 -1.17
C VAL A 62 -0.70 4.63 -2.42
N ARG A 63 -0.41 5.91 -2.55
CA ARG A 63 -0.55 6.64 -3.81
C ARG A 63 0.80 6.86 -4.45
N LEU A 64 0.84 6.68 -5.77
CA LEU A 64 2.01 6.97 -6.59
C LEU A 64 1.68 8.11 -7.53
N LYS A 65 2.59 9.09 -7.61
CA LYS A 65 2.51 10.24 -8.50
C LYS A 65 3.62 10.14 -9.53
N PHE A 66 3.25 9.92 -10.78
CA PHE A 66 4.14 9.75 -11.92
C PHE A 66 4.26 11.05 -12.72
N PRO A 67 5.45 11.40 -13.22
CA PRO A 67 5.59 12.41 -14.27
C PRO A 67 5.06 11.91 -15.61
N ALA A 68 4.97 12.78 -16.58
CA ALA A 68 4.70 12.40 -17.97
C ALA A 68 5.86 11.57 -18.56
N ASN A 69 5.53 10.71 -19.53
CA ASN A 69 6.51 9.85 -20.25
C ASN A 69 7.36 8.95 -19.37
N TYR A 70 6.81 8.53 -18.23
CA TYR A 70 7.47 7.63 -17.30
C TYR A 70 7.21 6.17 -17.68
N LYS A 71 8.22 5.31 -17.51
CA LYS A 71 8.12 3.87 -17.73
C LYS A 71 8.42 3.12 -16.45
N VAL A 72 7.61 2.12 -16.14
CA VAL A 72 7.85 1.10 -15.12
C VAL A 72 8.25 -0.18 -15.83
N PRO A 73 9.51 -0.63 -15.68
CA PRO A 73 9.98 -1.87 -16.29
C PRO A 73 9.18 -3.09 -15.82
N PRO A 74 9.25 -4.23 -16.55
CA PRO A 74 8.60 -5.47 -16.16
C PRO A 74 8.99 -5.90 -14.75
N HIS A 75 7.96 -6.11 -13.92
CA HIS A 75 8.09 -6.48 -12.52
C HIS A 75 6.86 -7.27 -12.06
N TRP A 76 6.91 -7.82 -10.86
CA TRP A 76 5.82 -8.55 -10.24
C TRP A 76 5.78 -8.29 -8.73
N HIS A 77 4.68 -8.63 -8.09
CA HIS A 77 4.46 -8.48 -6.66
C HIS A 77 4.17 -9.83 -5.98
N PRO A 78 4.59 -10.06 -4.73
CA PRO A 78 4.31 -11.32 -4.01
C PRO A 78 2.85 -11.47 -3.59
N ALA A 79 2.08 -10.38 -3.51
CA ALA A 79 0.68 -10.33 -3.13
C ALA A 79 -0.17 -9.69 -4.23
N ILE A 80 -1.49 -9.81 -4.13
CA ILE A 80 -2.45 -9.14 -5.03
C ILE A 80 -2.23 -7.64 -4.98
N GLU A 81 -2.26 -7.02 -6.16
CA GLU A 81 -2.23 -5.57 -6.32
C GLU A 81 -3.55 -5.06 -6.89
N HIS A 82 -4.17 -4.11 -6.23
CA HIS A 82 -5.31 -3.35 -6.74
C HIS A 82 -4.84 -1.95 -7.12
N VAL A 83 -4.94 -1.61 -8.39
CA VAL A 83 -4.57 -0.28 -8.92
C VAL A 83 -5.81 0.48 -9.34
N THR A 84 -6.00 1.68 -8.79
CA THR A 84 -7.07 2.60 -9.19
C THR A 84 -6.47 3.90 -9.71
N VAL A 85 -6.91 4.37 -10.88
CA VAL A 85 -6.46 5.65 -11.46
C VAL A 85 -7.25 6.79 -10.84
N LEU A 86 -6.55 7.74 -10.19
CA LEU A 86 -7.15 8.92 -9.56
C LEU A 86 -7.06 10.18 -10.43
N SER A 87 -6.01 10.30 -11.25
CA SER A 87 -5.87 11.40 -12.24
C SER A 87 -4.97 10.97 -13.39
N GLY A 88 -5.14 11.59 -14.55
CA GLY A 88 -4.39 11.27 -15.77
C GLY A 88 -4.81 9.93 -16.38
N ALA A 89 -3.86 9.22 -16.98
CA ALA A 89 -4.07 7.90 -17.57
C ALA A 89 -2.86 7.00 -17.32
N PHE A 90 -3.13 5.79 -16.83
CA PHE A 90 -2.14 4.77 -16.58
C PHE A 90 -2.23 3.68 -17.65
N HIS A 91 -1.13 3.38 -18.33
CA HIS A 91 -1.09 2.38 -19.39
C HIS A 91 -0.35 1.16 -18.86
N MET A 92 -1.01 0.00 -18.84
CA MET A 92 -0.44 -1.23 -18.31
C MET A 92 -0.49 -2.36 -19.32
N GLY A 93 0.54 -3.21 -19.30
CA GLY A 93 0.63 -4.43 -20.08
C GLY A 93 1.13 -5.59 -19.23
N VAL A 94 0.74 -6.80 -19.59
CA VAL A 94 1.15 -8.05 -18.92
C VAL A 94 2.26 -8.70 -19.74
N GLY A 95 3.29 -9.20 -19.07
CA GLY A 95 4.41 -9.92 -19.69
C GLY A 95 5.76 -9.57 -19.11
N GLU A 96 6.76 -10.37 -19.46
CA GLU A 96 8.14 -10.24 -18.97
C GLU A 96 8.99 -9.23 -19.75
N LYS A 97 8.47 -8.75 -20.90
CA LYS A 97 9.14 -7.76 -21.76
C LYS A 97 8.24 -6.57 -21.97
N PHE A 98 8.80 -5.38 -21.93
CA PHE A 98 8.07 -4.16 -22.22
C PHE A 98 7.66 -4.11 -23.70
N ASP A 99 6.35 -4.20 -23.96
CA ASP A 99 5.78 -4.07 -25.31
C ASP A 99 4.78 -2.90 -25.34
N PRO A 100 5.09 -1.79 -26.05
CA PRO A 100 4.16 -0.67 -26.18
C PRO A 100 2.83 -1.02 -26.84
N LYS A 101 2.77 -2.11 -27.64
CA LYS A 101 1.56 -2.56 -28.32
C LYS A 101 0.62 -3.35 -27.40
N ALA A 102 1.16 -3.91 -26.31
CA ALA A 102 0.40 -4.65 -25.29
C ALA A 102 -0.15 -3.75 -24.18
N LEU A 103 0.02 -2.43 -24.27
CA LEU A 103 -0.45 -1.49 -23.26
C LEU A 103 -1.94 -1.20 -23.40
N HIS A 104 -2.69 -1.42 -22.34
CA HIS A 104 -4.08 -1.02 -22.18
C HIS A 104 -4.17 0.28 -21.40
N LYS A 105 -4.90 1.27 -21.94
CA LYS A 105 -5.13 2.56 -21.27
C LYS A 105 -6.20 2.42 -20.20
N LEU A 106 -5.85 2.80 -18.98
CA LEU A 106 -6.75 2.95 -17.85
C LEU A 106 -6.94 4.45 -17.57
N GLY A 107 -8.15 4.94 -17.76
CA GLY A 107 -8.53 6.32 -17.43
C GLY A 107 -8.92 6.48 -15.97
N VAL A 108 -9.27 7.72 -15.58
CA VAL A 108 -9.73 8.04 -14.21
C VAL A 108 -10.93 7.17 -13.82
N GLY A 109 -10.89 6.60 -12.62
CA GLY A 109 -11.90 5.67 -12.09
C GLY A 109 -11.74 4.22 -12.54
N ALA A 110 -10.89 3.94 -13.54
CA ALA A 110 -10.58 2.56 -13.91
C ALA A 110 -9.79 1.87 -12.80
N MET A 111 -10.06 0.58 -12.62
CA MET A 111 -9.34 -0.28 -11.68
C MET A 111 -8.79 -1.51 -12.40
N MET A 112 -7.63 -1.98 -11.96
CA MET A 112 -7.05 -3.24 -12.36
C MET A 112 -6.69 -4.04 -11.11
N ILE A 113 -6.86 -5.35 -11.20
CA ILE A 113 -6.44 -6.32 -10.19
C ILE A 113 -5.36 -7.19 -10.83
N MET A 114 -4.20 -7.24 -10.19
CA MET A 114 -3.07 -8.03 -10.63
C MET A 114 -2.82 -9.16 -9.63
N GLU A 115 -2.91 -10.40 -10.13
CA GLU A 115 -2.64 -11.59 -9.33
C GLU A 115 -1.17 -11.67 -8.91
N PRO A 116 -0.87 -12.33 -7.77
CA PRO A 116 0.50 -12.48 -7.31
C PRO A 116 1.43 -13.09 -8.37
N LYS A 117 2.67 -12.61 -8.41
CA LYS A 117 3.73 -13.10 -9.31
C LYS A 117 3.44 -12.96 -10.80
N THR A 118 2.42 -12.22 -11.20
CA THR A 118 2.14 -11.92 -12.60
C THR A 118 3.08 -10.81 -13.09
N PRO A 119 3.99 -11.08 -14.05
CA PRO A 119 4.84 -10.05 -14.63
C PRO A 119 4.00 -9.04 -15.40
N HIS A 120 4.26 -7.77 -15.14
CA HIS A 120 3.57 -6.66 -15.81
C HIS A 120 4.47 -5.43 -15.87
N PHE A 121 4.11 -4.48 -16.72
CA PHE A 121 4.82 -3.24 -16.95
C PHE A 121 3.84 -2.11 -17.19
N ALA A 122 4.32 -0.87 -17.02
CA ALA A 122 3.44 0.27 -17.19
C ALA A 122 4.14 1.48 -17.80
N MET A 123 3.36 2.43 -18.30
CA MET A 123 3.83 3.76 -18.62
C MET A 123 2.77 4.83 -18.42
N THR A 124 3.23 6.05 -18.26
CA THR A 124 2.39 7.26 -18.30
C THR A 124 2.80 8.12 -19.47
N LYS A 125 1.83 8.75 -20.17
CA LYS A 125 2.08 9.75 -21.23
C LYS A 125 1.88 11.17 -20.71
N GLU A 126 1.21 11.31 -19.58
CA GLU A 126 0.88 12.55 -18.89
C GLU A 126 1.08 12.39 -17.39
N PRO A 127 1.14 13.45 -16.59
CA PRO A 127 1.18 13.35 -15.14
C PRO A 127 -0.01 12.53 -14.62
N THR A 128 0.27 11.50 -13.85
CA THR A 128 -0.74 10.51 -13.44
C THR A 128 -0.61 10.21 -11.96
N ILE A 129 -1.75 10.09 -11.27
CA ILE A 129 -1.81 9.60 -9.90
C ILE A 129 -2.64 8.32 -9.87
N ILE A 130 -2.06 7.28 -9.29
CA ILE A 130 -2.76 6.03 -9.00
C ILE A 130 -2.81 5.79 -7.50
N GLN A 131 -3.76 5.00 -7.06
CA GLN A 131 -3.77 4.41 -5.72
C GLN A 131 -3.62 2.90 -5.83
N ILE A 132 -2.71 2.36 -5.05
CA ILE A 132 -2.50 0.93 -4.89
C ILE A 132 -2.94 0.56 -3.49
N HIS A 133 -3.67 -0.54 -3.36
CA HIS A 133 -4.03 -1.11 -2.07
C HIS A 133 -4.02 -2.64 -2.14
N GLY A 134 -3.92 -3.25 -0.98
CA GLY A 134 -3.90 -4.70 -0.85
C GLY A 134 -3.58 -5.15 0.57
N MET A 135 -3.24 -6.42 0.67
CA MET A 135 -2.72 -7.03 1.89
C MET A 135 -1.23 -7.29 1.70
N GLY A 136 -0.42 -6.82 2.63
CA GLY A 136 1.02 -7.13 2.63
C GLY A 136 1.33 -8.57 3.09
N PRO A 137 2.59 -9.03 2.99
CA PRO A 137 3.75 -8.27 2.51
C PRO A 137 3.72 -8.03 1.00
N TRP A 138 3.96 -6.78 0.59
CA TRP A 138 3.98 -6.36 -0.80
C TRP A 138 5.32 -5.69 -1.15
N ALA A 139 5.85 -6.01 -2.33
CA ALA A 139 7.13 -5.49 -2.80
C ALA A 139 7.18 -5.47 -4.34
N VAL A 140 8.07 -4.65 -4.90
CA VAL A 140 8.40 -4.65 -6.34
C VAL A 140 9.60 -5.58 -6.59
N ASN A 141 9.40 -6.59 -7.43
CA ASN A 141 10.42 -7.54 -7.87
C ASN A 141 10.57 -7.42 -9.39
N TYR A 142 11.72 -6.95 -9.85
CA TYR A 142 11.99 -6.78 -11.28
C TYR A 142 12.26 -8.12 -11.96
N VAL A 143 11.70 -8.30 -13.18
CA VAL A 143 11.96 -9.47 -14.02
C VAL A 143 13.43 -9.49 -14.44
N ASN A 144 13.94 -8.36 -14.96
CA ASN A 144 15.37 -8.15 -15.17
C ASN A 144 15.98 -7.47 -13.93
N PRO A 145 16.92 -8.13 -13.22
CA PRO A 145 17.57 -7.54 -12.04
C PRO A 145 18.29 -6.21 -12.30
N ASP A 146 18.71 -5.93 -13.54
CA ASP A 146 19.41 -4.70 -13.91
C ASP A 146 18.45 -3.49 -13.99
N ASP A 147 17.16 -3.73 -14.04
CA ASP A 147 16.14 -2.68 -13.99
C ASP A 147 15.85 -2.19 -12.56
N ASP A 148 16.32 -2.92 -11.55
CA ASP A 148 16.12 -2.57 -10.14
C ASP A 148 16.96 -1.34 -9.76
N PRO A 149 16.33 -0.17 -9.51
CA PRO A 149 17.05 1.05 -9.18
C PRO A 149 17.81 0.96 -7.85
N ARG A 150 17.43 0.06 -6.95
CA ARG A 150 18.09 -0.16 -5.66
C ARG A 150 19.47 -0.78 -5.80
N LYS A 151 19.78 -1.38 -6.96
CA LYS A 151 21.09 -1.98 -7.28
C LYS A 151 22.04 -1.02 -8.01
N LYS A 152 21.52 0.10 -8.53
CA LYS A 152 22.29 1.13 -9.20
C LYS A 152 22.85 2.09 -8.15
N LYS A 153 24.15 1.94 -7.82
CA LYS A 153 24.89 2.87 -6.98
C LYS A 153 25.47 4.00 -7.82
#